data_d4d9b55f8495f9f75f25516620c338bd
#
_entry.id   d4d9b55f8495f9f75f25516620c338bd
#
_cell.length_a   1.000
_cell.length_b   1.000
_cell.length_c   1.000
_cell.angle_alpha   90.00
_cell.angle_beta   90.00
_cell.angle_gamma   90.00
#
_symmetry.space_group_name_H-M   'P 1'
#
loop_
_entity.id
_entity.type
_entity.pdbx_description
1 polymer ?
#
loop_
_entity_poly.entity_id
_entity_poly.type
_entity_poly.pdbx_seq_one_letter_code
_entity_poly.pdbx_strand_id
1 'polypeptide(L)'
;DYDRGSFYLATKYPGHQLSSHYDPAAIFEEQLEKCGVDYFDFYLLHNVYEKSIETYTDPRWGIIDYFLEQKKKGRIRHLGFSTHGGLELMERFLSQYGKDMEFCQIQLNYLDWTMQDAKAKCELLRRYNIPIWVMEPIRGGRLASLTPEDEARLRALHPEESVAAWAFRFLQGVEGVQMILSGMTTPEQMQDNVRTFAERRPLTEQEEKVLLDIAKGMYGAVPCTGCRY
;
A
#
# COMPACT_ATOMS: atom_id res chain seq x y z
N ASP A 1 21.84 6.29 -16.49
CA ASP A 1 20.61 6.68 -17.16
C ASP A 1 19.95 5.44 -17.73
N TYR A 2 18.65 5.27 -17.48
CA TYR A 2 17.84 4.14 -17.93
C TYR A 2 16.78 4.65 -18.90
N ASP A 3 16.48 3.87 -19.94
CA ASP A 3 15.35 4.19 -20.81
C ASP A 3 14.05 4.25 -20.03
N ARG A 4 13.22 5.29 -20.28
CA ARG A 4 11.92 5.47 -19.59
C ARG A 4 11.03 4.24 -19.66
N GLY A 5 11.11 3.48 -20.74
CA GLY A 5 10.36 2.24 -20.95
C GLY A 5 10.87 1.02 -20.16
N SER A 6 12.04 1.12 -19.50
CA SER A 6 12.67 0.00 -18.80
C SER A 6 12.24 -0.16 -17.33
N PHE A 7 11.46 0.79 -16.80
CA PHE A 7 10.96 0.78 -15.43
C PHE A 7 9.57 1.38 -15.32
N TYR A 8 8.84 1.02 -14.27
CA TYR A 8 7.56 1.61 -13.93
C TYR A 8 7.74 2.77 -12.95
N LEU A 9 7.06 3.87 -13.20
CA LEU A 9 7.08 5.06 -12.34
C LEU A 9 5.70 5.32 -11.76
N ALA A 10 5.66 5.46 -10.42
CA ALA A 10 4.44 5.76 -9.69
C ALA A 10 4.59 7.04 -8.87
N THR A 11 3.54 7.89 -8.85
CA THR A 11 3.45 9.03 -7.95
C THR A 11 2.00 9.26 -7.50
N LYS A 12 1.78 10.29 -6.66
CA LYS A 12 0.47 10.54 -6.05
C LYS A 12 0.12 12.02 -6.05
N TYR A 13 -1.16 12.32 -6.21
CA TYR A 13 -1.70 13.67 -6.02
C TYR A 13 -1.98 13.93 -4.54
N PRO A 14 -1.45 15.00 -3.94
CA PRO A 14 -1.53 15.26 -2.51
C PRO A 14 -2.82 15.95 -2.05
N GLY A 15 -3.99 15.62 -2.60
CA GLY A 15 -5.28 16.23 -2.28
C GLY A 15 -5.76 16.00 -0.84
N HIS A 16 -5.04 15.18 -0.05
CA HIS A 16 -5.26 15.02 1.38
C HIS A 16 -4.67 16.17 2.22
N GLN A 17 -3.77 16.95 1.67
CA GLN A 17 -3.21 18.13 2.33
C GLN A 17 -4.21 19.28 2.30
N LEU A 18 -4.36 19.97 3.43
CA LEU A 18 -5.27 21.13 3.52
C LEU A 18 -4.75 22.29 2.67
N SER A 19 -5.62 22.79 1.82
CA SER A 19 -5.34 23.95 0.96
C SER A 19 -6.59 24.79 0.79
N SER A 20 -6.44 26.08 0.57
CA SER A 20 -7.54 26.98 0.16
C SER A 20 -7.86 26.87 -1.33
N HIS A 21 -6.98 26.24 -2.10
CA HIS A 21 -7.13 26.03 -3.53
C HIS A 21 -6.44 24.73 -3.94
N TYR A 22 -7.09 23.93 -4.77
CA TYR A 22 -6.55 22.70 -5.34
C TYR A 22 -6.45 22.85 -6.85
N ASP A 23 -5.24 22.70 -7.37
CA ASP A 23 -4.95 22.74 -8.81
C ASP A 23 -4.31 21.41 -9.25
N PRO A 24 -5.11 20.43 -9.68
CA PRO A 24 -4.58 19.14 -10.11
C PRO A 24 -3.69 19.25 -11.34
N ALA A 25 -3.94 20.24 -12.21
CA ALA A 25 -3.16 20.43 -13.42
C ALA A 25 -1.74 20.93 -13.09
N ALA A 26 -1.63 21.98 -12.28
CA ALA A 26 -0.33 22.54 -11.90
C ALA A 26 0.55 21.49 -11.19
N ILE A 27 -0.01 20.75 -10.25
CA ILE A 27 0.72 19.70 -9.52
C ILE A 27 1.16 18.55 -10.46
N PHE A 28 0.30 18.14 -11.38
CA PHE A 28 0.62 17.05 -12.31
C PHE A 28 1.74 17.44 -13.28
N GLU A 29 1.69 18.63 -13.86
CA GLU A 29 2.74 19.15 -14.75
C GLU A 29 4.07 19.31 -14.00
N GLU A 30 4.05 19.88 -12.80
CA GLU A 30 5.24 19.99 -11.95
C GLU A 30 5.87 18.63 -11.64
N GLN A 31 5.07 17.59 -11.38
CA GLN A 31 5.57 16.25 -11.12
C GLN A 31 6.20 15.62 -12.37
N LEU A 32 5.61 15.81 -13.55
CA LEU A 32 6.20 15.35 -14.81
C LEU A 32 7.54 16.03 -15.08
N GLU A 33 7.60 17.35 -14.91
CA GLU A 33 8.82 18.13 -15.07
C GLU A 33 9.92 17.69 -14.08
N LYS A 34 9.59 17.56 -12.80
CA LYS A 34 10.53 17.10 -11.76
C LYS A 34 11.08 15.70 -12.02
N CYS A 35 10.25 14.81 -12.58
CA CYS A 35 10.67 13.46 -12.92
C CYS A 35 11.34 13.37 -14.29
N GLY A 36 11.28 14.41 -15.11
CA GLY A 36 11.81 14.42 -16.48
C GLY A 36 11.12 13.39 -17.40
N VAL A 37 9.77 13.25 -17.27
CA VAL A 37 8.99 12.25 -18.00
C VAL A 37 7.72 12.85 -18.58
N ASP A 38 7.17 12.21 -19.62
CA ASP A 38 5.92 12.65 -20.28
C ASP A 38 4.68 11.92 -19.73
N TYR A 39 4.87 10.84 -18.98
CA TYR A 39 3.78 10.04 -18.42
C TYR A 39 4.20 9.31 -17.13
N PHE A 40 3.20 8.95 -16.32
CA PHE A 40 3.34 8.01 -15.21
C PHE A 40 2.67 6.67 -15.55
N ASP A 41 3.31 5.57 -15.16
CA ASP A 41 2.70 4.24 -15.29
C ASP A 41 1.56 4.09 -14.30
N PHE A 42 1.78 4.53 -13.05
CA PHE A 42 0.78 4.47 -12.00
C PHE A 42 0.63 5.83 -11.33
N TYR A 43 -0.61 6.26 -11.19
CA TYR A 43 -0.91 7.51 -10.51
C TYR A 43 -2.01 7.30 -9.47
N LEU A 44 -1.85 7.85 -8.27
CA LEU A 44 -2.77 7.63 -7.17
C LEU A 44 -3.37 8.93 -6.66
N LEU A 45 -4.66 8.89 -6.32
CA LEU A 45 -5.24 9.85 -5.39
C LEU A 45 -4.70 9.52 -4.00
N HIS A 46 -3.88 10.42 -3.41
CA HIS A 46 -3.15 10.12 -2.18
C HIS A 46 -4.03 10.26 -0.95
N ASN A 47 -4.17 9.17 -0.21
CA ASN A 47 -4.85 9.12 1.07
C ASN A 47 -6.28 9.68 1.03
N VAL A 48 -7.15 8.99 0.31
CA VAL A 48 -8.59 9.23 0.36
C VAL A 48 -9.11 8.70 1.70
N TYR A 49 -9.46 9.59 2.62
CA TYR A 49 -9.90 9.27 3.98
C TYR A 49 -10.92 10.30 4.48
N GLU A 50 -11.36 10.21 5.72
CA GLU A 50 -12.48 10.98 6.28
C GLU A 50 -12.33 12.50 6.12
N LYS A 51 -11.09 13.02 6.15
CA LYS A 51 -10.83 14.48 6.02
C LYS A 51 -10.57 14.92 4.58
N SER A 52 -10.32 14.01 3.65
CA SER A 52 -9.95 14.36 2.27
C SER A 52 -10.97 13.93 1.23
N ILE A 53 -11.89 13.02 1.55
CA ILE A 53 -12.87 12.52 0.59
C ILE A 53 -13.70 13.66 -0.03
N GLU A 54 -14.11 14.63 0.77
CA GLU A 54 -14.88 15.78 0.28
C GLU A 54 -14.06 16.64 -0.69
N THR A 55 -12.75 16.79 -0.45
CA THR A 55 -11.86 17.49 -1.39
C THR A 55 -11.77 16.77 -2.73
N TYR A 56 -11.57 15.45 -2.71
CA TYR A 56 -11.45 14.65 -3.93
C TYR A 56 -12.73 14.61 -4.76
N THR A 57 -13.88 14.65 -4.10
CA THR A 57 -15.19 14.54 -4.75
C THR A 57 -15.86 15.87 -5.04
N ASP A 58 -15.26 17.01 -4.61
CA ASP A 58 -15.80 18.34 -4.83
C ASP A 58 -15.68 18.75 -6.32
N PRO A 59 -16.80 18.97 -7.01
CA PRO A 59 -16.78 19.34 -8.42
C PRO A 59 -16.10 20.69 -8.70
N ARG A 60 -15.95 21.55 -7.70
CA ARG A 60 -15.25 22.83 -7.85
C ARG A 60 -13.77 22.63 -8.20
N TRP A 61 -13.17 21.55 -7.72
CA TRP A 61 -11.78 21.23 -7.97
C TRP A 61 -11.58 20.28 -9.14
N GLY A 62 -12.60 19.48 -9.50
CA GLY A 62 -12.56 18.55 -10.62
C GLY A 62 -11.38 17.57 -10.61
N ILE A 63 -10.89 17.19 -9.42
CA ILE A 63 -9.64 16.41 -9.26
C ILE A 63 -9.74 15.06 -9.96
N ILE A 64 -10.80 14.30 -9.70
CA ILE A 64 -10.96 12.95 -10.28
C ILE A 64 -11.15 13.06 -11.79
N ASP A 65 -11.99 13.98 -12.25
CA ASP A 65 -12.27 14.19 -13.68
C ASP A 65 -10.99 14.57 -14.43
N TYR A 66 -10.16 15.43 -13.85
CA TYR A 66 -8.86 15.79 -14.42
C TYR A 66 -7.97 14.58 -14.63
N PHE A 67 -7.80 13.71 -13.62
CA PHE A 67 -6.93 12.55 -13.74
C PHE A 67 -7.51 11.46 -14.66
N LEU A 68 -8.82 11.31 -14.73
CA LEU A 68 -9.47 10.47 -15.74
C LEU A 68 -9.20 10.96 -17.16
N GLU A 69 -9.19 12.27 -17.36
CA GLU A 69 -8.85 12.86 -18.67
C GLU A 69 -7.35 12.65 -19.00
N GLN A 70 -6.43 12.79 -18.02
CA GLN A 70 -5.01 12.49 -18.24
C GLN A 70 -4.79 11.01 -18.57
N LYS A 71 -5.57 10.10 -17.98
CA LYS A 71 -5.56 8.69 -18.35
C LYS A 71 -6.02 8.46 -19.79
N LYS A 72 -7.10 9.09 -20.23
CA LYS A 72 -7.55 9.02 -21.63
C LYS A 72 -6.51 9.54 -22.62
N LYS A 73 -5.74 10.56 -22.23
CA LYS A 73 -4.62 11.11 -23.02
C LYS A 73 -3.36 10.24 -23.00
N GLY A 74 -3.33 9.16 -22.22
CA GLY A 74 -2.17 8.27 -22.09
C GLY A 74 -1.05 8.83 -21.22
N ARG A 75 -1.25 9.95 -20.53
CA ARG A 75 -0.29 10.53 -19.59
C ARG A 75 -0.30 9.86 -18.22
N ILE A 76 -1.35 9.10 -17.91
CA ILE A 76 -1.47 8.14 -16.82
C ILE A 76 -1.87 6.82 -17.44
N ARG A 77 -1.11 5.76 -17.21
CA ARG A 77 -1.46 4.42 -17.71
C ARG A 77 -2.50 3.75 -16.81
N HIS A 78 -2.26 3.79 -15.49
CA HIS A 78 -3.12 3.19 -14.48
C HIS A 78 -3.44 4.20 -13.39
N LEU A 79 -4.72 4.46 -13.15
CA LEU A 79 -5.20 5.35 -12.09
C LEU A 79 -5.73 4.53 -10.92
N GLY A 80 -5.27 4.86 -9.70
CA GLY A 80 -5.72 4.24 -8.47
C GLY A 80 -5.80 5.25 -7.33
N PHE A 81 -5.92 4.73 -6.13
CA PHE A 81 -5.92 5.56 -4.93
C PHE A 81 -5.20 4.87 -3.77
N SER A 82 -4.82 5.64 -2.77
CA SER A 82 -4.37 5.10 -1.49
C SER A 82 -5.28 5.56 -0.37
N THR A 83 -5.38 4.78 0.68
CA THR A 83 -6.27 5.12 1.80
C THR A 83 -5.75 4.59 3.14
N HIS A 84 -5.96 5.40 4.18
CA HIS A 84 -5.96 5.00 5.59
C HIS A 84 -7.38 5.05 6.18
N GLY A 85 -8.39 5.38 5.39
CA GLY A 85 -9.78 5.50 5.80
C GLY A 85 -10.40 4.19 6.30
N GLY A 86 -11.51 4.31 7.02
CA GLY A 86 -12.31 3.19 7.48
C GLY A 86 -13.11 2.52 6.36
N LEU A 87 -13.73 1.38 6.68
CA LEU A 87 -14.51 0.59 5.71
C LEU A 87 -15.68 1.36 5.11
N GLU A 88 -16.42 2.10 5.92
CA GLU A 88 -17.57 2.88 5.46
C GLU A 88 -17.17 3.95 4.43
N LEU A 89 -16.07 4.65 4.70
CA LEU A 89 -15.51 5.61 3.75
C LEU A 89 -15.07 4.94 2.46
N MET A 90 -14.36 3.82 2.55
CA MET A 90 -13.92 3.06 1.38
C MET A 90 -15.11 2.59 0.55
N GLU A 91 -16.16 2.04 1.18
CA GLU A 91 -17.39 1.64 0.49
C GLU A 91 -18.05 2.83 -0.20
N ARG A 92 -18.16 3.98 0.48
CA ARG A 92 -18.70 5.22 -0.11
C ARG A 92 -17.92 5.65 -1.34
N PHE A 93 -16.59 5.67 -1.27
CA PHE A 93 -15.74 6.06 -2.40
C PHE A 93 -15.85 5.06 -3.55
N LEU A 94 -15.77 3.78 -3.25
CA LEU A 94 -15.80 2.71 -4.25
C LEU A 94 -17.16 2.59 -4.95
N SER A 95 -18.26 2.83 -4.24
CA SER A 95 -19.61 2.81 -4.86
C SER A 95 -19.77 3.88 -5.94
N GLN A 96 -19.03 4.99 -5.85
CA GLN A 96 -19.11 6.09 -6.81
C GLN A 96 -18.03 6.01 -7.89
N TYR A 97 -16.80 5.69 -7.51
CA TYR A 97 -15.61 5.79 -8.35
C TYR A 97 -14.88 4.47 -8.57
N GLY A 98 -15.31 3.38 -7.94
CA GLY A 98 -14.61 2.09 -8.01
C GLY A 98 -14.40 1.56 -9.43
N LYS A 99 -15.35 1.82 -10.35
CA LYS A 99 -15.24 1.44 -11.77
C LYS A 99 -14.10 2.14 -12.52
N ASP A 100 -13.65 3.29 -11.99
CA ASP A 100 -12.63 4.14 -12.60
C ASP A 100 -11.24 3.91 -11.96
N MET A 101 -11.18 3.14 -10.85
CA MET A 101 -9.94 2.83 -10.12
C MET A 101 -9.44 1.44 -10.48
N GLU A 102 -8.16 1.34 -10.84
CA GLU A 102 -7.55 0.08 -11.29
C GLU A 102 -6.76 -0.62 -10.19
N PHE A 103 -6.47 0.05 -9.09
CA PHE A 103 -5.80 -0.51 -7.92
C PHE A 103 -6.00 0.39 -6.70
N CYS A 104 -5.83 -0.20 -5.51
CA CYS A 104 -5.87 0.53 -4.24
C CYS A 104 -4.66 0.17 -3.38
N GLN A 105 -3.98 1.18 -2.87
CA GLN A 105 -2.87 1.01 -1.93
C GLN A 105 -3.38 1.18 -0.50
N ILE A 106 -3.26 0.13 0.31
CA ILE A 106 -3.66 0.10 1.72
C ILE A 106 -2.50 -0.31 2.64
N GLN A 107 -2.56 0.11 3.89
CA GLN A 107 -1.70 -0.42 4.93
C GLN A 107 -2.11 -1.85 5.24
N LEU A 108 -1.19 -2.79 5.04
CA LEU A 108 -1.47 -4.22 5.19
C LEU A 108 -0.22 -4.97 5.66
N ASN A 109 -0.36 -5.64 6.79
CA ASN A 109 0.59 -6.58 7.36
C ASN A 109 -0.13 -7.49 8.36
N TYR A 110 0.54 -8.50 8.89
CA TYR A 110 -0.10 -9.47 9.79
C TYR A 110 -0.56 -8.86 11.13
N LEU A 111 0.04 -7.75 11.59
CA LEU A 111 -0.40 -7.05 12.80
C LEU A 111 -1.68 -6.24 12.53
N ASP A 112 -1.72 -5.51 11.42
CA ASP A 112 -2.87 -4.69 11.03
C ASP A 112 -4.03 -5.52 10.45
N TRP A 113 -3.79 -6.79 10.16
CA TRP A 113 -4.79 -7.74 9.66
C TRP A 113 -6.08 -7.73 10.49
N THR A 114 -5.91 -7.63 11.81
CA THR A 114 -7.01 -7.53 12.77
C THR A 114 -7.12 -6.13 13.38
N MET A 115 -5.98 -5.50 13.74
CA MET A 115 -5.99 -4.21 14.47
C MET A 115 -6.58 -3.04 13.67
N GLN A 116 -6.43 -3.03 12.33
CA GLN A 116 -6.91 -1.94 11.47
C GLN A 116 -7.92 -2.45 10.42
N ASP A 117 -8.60 -3.55 10.72
CA ASP A 117 -9.58 -4.17 9.83
C ASP A 117 -9.04 -4.42 8.40
N ALA A 118 -7.70 -4.63 8.28
CA ALA A 118 -7.10 -4.80 6.96
C ALA A 118 -7.67 -6.00 6.20
N LYS A 119 -8.05 -7.08 6.90
CA LYS A 119 -8.78 -8.20 6.33
C LYS A 119 -10.08 -7.76 5.66
N ALA A 120 -10.91 -7.02 6.36
CA ALA A 120 -12.19 -6.55 5.83
C ALA A 120 -12.01 -5.55 4.68
N LYS A 121 -10.95 -4.72 4.71
CA LYS A 121 -10.58 -3.85 3.58
C LYS A 121 -10.18 -4.65 2.34
N CYS A 122 -9.42 -5.74 2.51
CA CYS A 122 -9.10 -6.65 1.41
C CYS A 122 -10.36 -7.29 0.82
N GLU A 123 -11.27 -7.78 1.66
CA GLU A 123 -12.54 -8.37 1.23
C GLU A 123 -13.41 -7.35 0.49
N LEU A 124 -13.44 -6.11 0.95
CA LEU A 124 -14.13 -5.01 0.27
C LEU A 124 -13.55 -4.76 -1.13
N LEU A 125 -12.23 -4.57 -1.23
CA LEU A 125 -11.57 -4.33 -2.53
C LEU A 125 -11.80 -5.48 -3.52
N ARG A 126 -11.78 -6.72 -3.04
CA ARG A 126 -12.08 -7.90 -3.87
C ARG A 126 -13.51 -7.89 -4.42
N ARG A 127 -14.50 -7.46 -3.62
CA ARG A 127 -15.91 -7.31 -4.11
C ARG A 127 -16.02 -6.34 -5.28
N TYR A 128 -15.15 -5.32 -5.31
CA TYR A 128 -15.06 -4.36 -6.41
C TYR A 128 -14.06 -4.77 -7.52
N ASN A 129 -13.44 -5.96 -7.41
CA ASN A 129 -12.39 -6.44 -8.32
C ASN A 129 -11.19 -5.48 -8.43
N ILE A 130 -10.84 -4.79 -7.33
CA ILE A 130 -9.72 -3.85 -7.30
C ILE A 130 -8.49 -4.53 -6.70
N PRO A 131 -7.41 -4.64 -7.47
CA PRO A 131 -6.11 -5.13 -7.01
C PRO A 131 -5.56 -4.34 -5.84
N ILE A 132 -4.88 -5.05 -4.93
CA ILE A 132 -4.35 -4.50 -3.70
C ILE A 132 -2.86 -4.24 -3.84
N TRP A 133 -2.45 -3.00 -3.58
CA TRP A 133 -1.08 -2.62 -3.34
C TRP A 133 -0.85 -2.45 -1.84
N VAL A 134 0.24 -3.01 -1.35
CA VAL A 134 0.55 -3.01 0.08
C VAL A 134 1.54 -1.92 0.41
N MET A 135 1.19 -1.02 1.33
CA MET A 135 2.13 -0.16 2.04
C MET A 135 2.30 -0.65 3.48
N GLU A 136 3.42 -0.29 4.11
CA GLU A 136 3.75 -0.70 5.48
C GLU A 136 3.79 -2.24 5.70
N PRO A 137 4.38 -3.03 4.78
CA PRO A 137 4.39 -4.50 4.89
C PRO A 137 5.06 -4.99 6.17
N ILE A 138 6.04 -4.24 6.67
CA ILE A 138 6.76 -4.51 7.93
C ILE A 138 6.58 -3.37 8.96
N ARG A 139 5.55 -2.53 8.76
CA ARG A 139 5.10 -1.49 9.69
C ARG A 139 6.25 -0.60 10.22
N GLY A 140 6.91 0.09 9.28
CA GLY A 140 8.04 0.99 9.60
C GLY A 140 9.24 0.27 10.22
N GLY A 141 9.42 -1.04 9.95
CA GLY A 141 10.49 -1.86 10.52
C GLY A 141 10.11 -2.59 11.80
N ARG A 142 8.98 -2.28 12.43
CA ARG A 142 8.55 -2.92 13.69
C ARG A 142 8.39 -4.43 13.57
N LEU A 143 7.99 -4.91 12.39
CA LEU A 143 7.79 -6.34 12.12
C LEU A 143 9.04 -7.02 11.54
N ALA A 144 10.17 -6.34 11.51
CA ALA A 144 11.47 -6.90 11.13
C ALA A 144 12.31 -7.33 12.34
N SER A 145 11.89 -6.98 13.56
CA SER A 145 12.52 -7.38 14.82
C SER A 145 11.44 -7.58 15.89
N LEU A 146 11.39 -8.76 16.45
CA LEU A 146 10.43 -9.16 17.48
C LEU A 146 11.12 -9.37 18.82
N THR A 147 10.38 -9.83 19.82
CA THR A 147 11.01 -10.27 21.09
C THR A 147 11.87 -11.51 20.84
N PRO A 148 12.93 -11.74 21.62
CA PRO A 148 13.74 -12.96 21.47
C PRO A 148 12.91 -14.25 21.55
N GLU A 149 11.86 -14.28 22.36
CA GLU A 149 10.95 -15.40 22.51
C GLU A 149 10.15 -15.64 21.22
N ASP A 150 9.58 -14.58 20.63
CA ASP A 150 8.80 -14.68 19.39
C ASP A 150 9.69 -15.04 18.20
N GLU A 151 10.90 -14.45 18.11
CA GLU A 151 11.86 -14.84 17.08
C GLU A 151 12.28 -16.32 17.20
N ALA A 152 12.46 -16.84 18.43
CA ALA A 152 12.78 -18.24 18.64
C ALA A 152 11.65 -19.17 18.14
N ARG A 153 10.38 -18.77 18.30
CA ARG A 153 9.22 -19.50 17.76
C ARG A 153 9.26 -19.59 16.24
N LEU A 154 9.60 -18.48 15.56
CA LEU A 154 9.72 -18.45 14.10
C LEU A 154 10.93 -19.28 13.62
N ARG A 155 12.09 -19.14 14.27
CA ARG A 155 13.30 -19.91 13.94
C ARG A 155 13.17 -21.42 14.18
N ALA A 156 12.32 -21.83 15.11
CA ALA A 156 12.04 -23.26 15.32
C ALA A 156 11.36 -23.91 14.11
N LEU A 157 10.66 -23.12 13.29
CA LEU A 157 10.01 -23.59 12.06
C LEU A 157 10.92 -23.40 10.84
N HIS A 158 11.57 -22.25 10.71
CA HIS A 158 12.47 -21.91 9.62
C HIS A 158 13.71 -21.15 10.12
N PRO A 159 14.79 -21.83 10.49
CA PRO A 159 15.98 -21.23 11.11
C PRO A 159 16.72 -20.27 10.18
N GLU A 160 16.60 -20.43 8.86
CA GLU A 160 17.31 -19.65 7.85
C GLU A 160 16.53 -18.41 7.38
N GLU A 161 15.28 -18.23 7.82
CA GLU A 161 14.45 -17.11 7.41
C GLU A 161 14.58 -15.91 8.35
N SER A 162 14.65 -14.72 7.77
CA SER A 162 14.57 -13.48 8.53
C SER A 162 13.15 -13.27 9.08
N VAL A 163 13.04 -12.47 10.14
CA VAL A 163 11.73 -12.06 10.68
C VAL A 163 10.91 -11.31 9.63
N ALA A 164 11.56 -10.47 8.80
CA ALA A 164 10.90 -9.75 7.71
C ALA A 164 10.31 -10.70 6.65
N ALA A 165 11.00 -11.80 6.36
CA ALA A 165 10.51 -12.80 5.39
C ALA A 165 9.15 -13.37 5.78
N TRP A 166 8.89 -13.58 7.08
CA TRP A 166 7.60 -14.05 7.57
C TRP A 166 6.46 -13.06 7.26
N ALA A 167 6.71 -11.75 7.43
CA ALA A 167 5.73 -10.73 7.09
C ALA A 167 5.43 -10.72 5.58
N PHE A 168 6.44 -10.88 4.74
CA PHE A 168 6.26 -10.94 3.29
C PHE A 168 5.57 -12.24 2.84
N ARG A 169 5.90 -13.39 3.43
CA ARG A 169 5.25 -14.66 3.14
C ARG A 169 3.76 -14.64 3.54
N PHE A 170 3.41 -13.97 4.64
CA PHE A 170 2.02 -13.69 4.98
C PHE A 170 1.30 -12.96 3.84
N LEU A 171 1.89 -11.87 3.33
CA LEU A 171 1.31 -11.10 2.24
C LEU A 171 1.22 -11.85 0.91
N GLN A 172 2.13 -12.79 0.65
CA GLN A 172 2.03 -13.69 -0.51
C GLN A 172 0.79 -14.60 -0.46
N GLY A 173 0.24 -14.86 0.72
CA GLY A 173 -0.97 -15.64 0.94
C GLY A 173 -2.26 -14.84 0.81
N VAL A 174 -2.21 -13.51 0.91
CA VAL A 174 -3.41 -12.66 0.87
C VAL A 174 -3.93 -12.53 -0.56
N GLU A 175 -5.14 -12.98 -0.79
CA GLU A 175 -5.78 -12.91 -2.11
C GLU A 175 -6.04 -11.46 -2.53
N GLY A 176 -5.75 -11.15 -3.80
CA GLY A 176 -5.88 -9.80 -4.37
C GLY A 176 -4.64 -8.93 -4.24
N VAL A 177 -3.65 -9.30 -3.44
CA VAL A 177 -2.37 -8.59 -3.37
C VAL A 177 -1.58 -8.82 -4.65
N GLN A 178 -1.23 -7.72 -5.33
CA GLN A 178 -0.44 -7.74 -6.56
C GLN A 178 0.90 -7.02 -6.44
N MET A 179 1.00 -6.05 -5.55
CA MET A 179 2.23 -5.27 -5.36
C MET A 179 2.49 -5.07 -3.87
N ILE A 180 3.74 -5.25 -3.46
CA ILE A 180 4.18 -4.99 -2.08
C ILE A 180 5.30 -3.96 -2.14
N LEU A 181 5.08 -2.80 -1.51
CA LEU A 181 6.04 -1.72 -1.46
C LEU A 181 6.92 -1.87 -0.22
N SER A 182 8.21 -2.06 -0.41
CA SER A 182 9.16 -2.20 0.69
C SER A 182 10.18 -1.05 0.67
N GLY A 183 10.34 -0.39 1.82
CA GLY A 183 11.36 0.63 2.05
C GLY A 183 12.64 -0.01 2.59
N MET A 184 13.58 -0.33 1.71
CA MET A 184 14.88 -0.89 2.07
C MET A 184 15.91 0.22 2.14
N THR A 185 16.77 0.19 3.17
CA THR A 185 17.84 1.18 3.37
C THR A 185 19.25 0.58 3.26
N THR A 186 19.36 -0.74 3.26
CA THR A 186 20.65 -1.43 3.13
C THR A 186 20.61 -2.50 2.04
N PRO A 187 21.80 -2.83 1.44
CA PRO A 187 21.90 -3.92 0.46
C PRO A 187 21.44 -5.28 1.02
N GLU A 188 21.68 -5.54 2.29
CA GLU A 188 21.32 -6.80 2.96
C GLU A 188 19.80 -6.96 3.02
N GLN A 189 19.06 -5.89 3.34
CA GLN A 189 17.59 -5.88 3.32
C GLN A 189 17.07 -6.16 1.91
N MET A 190 17.69 -5.56 0.89
CA MET A 190 17.33 -5.82 -0.50
C MET A 190 17.57 -7.29 -0.88
N GLN A 191 18.74 -7.82 -0.54
CA GLN A 191 19.09 -9.23 -0.83
C GLN A 191 18.15 -10.20 -0.14
N ASP A 192 17.77 -9.94 1.12
CA ASP A 192 16.83 -10.75 1.85
C ASP A 192 15.43 -10.72 1.24
N ASN A 193 14.95 -9.54 0.87
CA ASN A 193 13.67 -9.39 0.18
C ASN A 193 13.67 -10.08 -1.20
N VAL A 194 14.72 -9.90 -2.01
CA VAL A 194 14.86 -10.60 -3.29
C VAL A 194 14.82 -12.11 -3.11
N ARG A 195 15.52 -12.64 -2.10
CA ARG A 195 15.50 -14.07 -1.76
C ARG A 195 14.09 -14.54 -1.39
N THR A 196 13.39 -13.76 -0.54
CA THR A 196 12.02 -14.08 -0.10
C THR A 196 11.02 -14.11 -1.26
N PHE A 197 11.22 -13.26 -2.27
CA PHE A 197 10.33 -13.17 -3.46
C PHE A 197 10.83 -13.96 -4.67
N ALA A 198 12.00 -14.62 -4.59
CA ALA A 198 12.49 -15.49 -5.68
C ALA A 198 11.52 -16.62 -5.99
N GLU A 199 10.78 -17.09 -4.97
CA GLU A 199 9.71 -18.07 -5.09
C GLU A 199 8.46 -17.58 -4.35
N ARG A 200 7.29 -17.85 -4.93
CA ARG A 200 6.03 -17.64 -4.21
C ARG A 200 5.82 -18.77 -3.21
N ARG A 201 6.05 -18.46 -1.94
CA ARG A 201 5.93 -19.42 -0.83
C ARG A 201 5.09 -18.80 0.31
N PRO A 202 3.77 -18.71 0.17
CA PRO A 202 2.90 -18.21 1.24
C PRO A 202 3.03 -19.08 2.50
N LEU A 203 2.63 -18.55 3.64
CA LEU A 203 2.59 -19.29 4.89
C LEU A 203 1.59 -20.45 4.80
N THR A 204 1.94 -21.57 5.42
CA THR A 204 0.98 -22.66 5.71
C THR A 204 0.02 -22.19 6.81
N GLU A 205 -1.11 -22.88 6.96
CA GLU A 205 -2.08 -22.58 8.04
C GLU A 205 -1.45 -22.63 9.44
N GLN A 206 -0.51 -23.55 9.66
CA GLN A 206 0.20 -23.67 10.94
C GLN A 206 1.14 -22.47 11.16
N GLU A 207 1.88 -22.07 10.16
CA GLU A 207 2.79 -20.92 10.22
C GLU A 207 2.01 -19.61 10.42
N GLU A 208 0.90 -19.44 9.68
CA GLU A 208 0.02 -18.28 9.81
C GLU A 208 -0.56 -18.18 11.22
N LYS A 209 -0.99 -19.30 11.80
CA LYS A 209 -1.49 -19.36 13.17
C LYS A 209 -0.45 -18.91 14.18
N VAL A 210 0.81 -19.35 14.04
CA VAL A 210 1.92 -18.91 14.91
C VAL A 210 2.16 -17.40 14.76
N LEU A 211 2.19 -16.90 13.54
CA LEU A 211 2.42 -15.48 13.27
C LEU A 211 1.29 -14.59 13.81
N LEU A 212 0.03 -14.98 13.62
CA LEU A 212 -1.12 -14.24 14.13
C LEU A 212 -1.23 -14.32 15.66
N ASP A 213 -0.74 -15.39 16.29
CA ASP A 213 -0.67 -15.48 17.74
C ASP A 213 0.39 -14.51 18.30
N ILE A 214 1.55 -14.41 17.67
CA ILE A 214 2.57 -13.38 17.98
C ILE A 214 1.95 -11.97 17.83
N ALA A 215 1.23 -11.71 16.73
CA ALA A 215 0.55 -10.44 16.53
C ALA A 215 -0.39 -10.06 17.68
N LYS A 216 -1.16 -11.01 18.22
CA LYS A 216 -2.04 -10.79 19.38
C LYS A 216 -1.28 -10.31 20.61
N GLY A 217 -0.08 -10.87 20.86
CA GLY A 217 0.79 -10.44 21.95
C GLY A 217 1.27 -8.99 21.79
N MET A 218 1.31 -8.45 20.57
CA MET A 218 1.75 -7.09 20.27
C MET A 218 0.66 -6.02 20.45
N TYR A 219 -0.61 -6.38 20.62
CA TYR A 219 -1.74 -5.44 20.67
C TYR A 219 -1.73 -4.48 21.87
N GLY A 220 -1.04 -4.82 22.95
CA GLY A 220 -0.89 -3.95 24.13
C GLY A 220 0.13 -2.83 24.00
N ALA A 221 0.94 -2.83 22.94
CA ALA A 221 1.93 -1.80 22.70
C ALA A 221 1.33 -0.65 21.86
N VAL A 222 1.64 0.60 22.23
CA VAL A 222 1.16 1.81 21.52
C VAL A 222 1.38 1.67 20.01
N PRO A 223 0.33 1.81 19.19
CA PRO A 223 0.43 1.60 17.74
C PRO A 223 1.05 2.81 17.03
N CYS A 224 2.29 3.15 17.37
CA CYS A 224 3.03 4.17 16.64
C CYS A 224 3.75 3.52 15.46
N THR A 225 3.42 3.96 14.25
CA THR A 225 4.10 3.49 13.03
C THR A 225 5.43 4.20 12.78
N GLY A 226 5.74 5.24 13.55
CA GLY A 226 6.92 6.08 13.33
C GLY A 226 6.84 6.97 12.08
N CYS A 227 5.69 7.01 11.42
CA CYS A 227 5.51 7.73 10.14
C CYS A 227 5.49 9.26 10.26
N ARG A 228 5.61 9.84 11.45
CA ARG A 228 5.71 11.30 11.73
C ARG A 228 4.63 12.15 11.00
N TYR A 229 3.39 11.69 10.96
CA TYR A 229 2.26 12.52 10.55
C TYR A 229 1.74 13.38 11.69
#